data_6cc0222901b0dee01b4a8c4825901e88
#
_entry.id   6cc0222901b0dee01b4a8c4825901e88
#
_cell.length_a   1.000
_cell.length_b   1.000
_cell.length_c   1.000
_cell.angle_alpha   90.00
_cell.angle_beta   90.00
_cell.angle_gamma   90.00
#
_symmetry.space_group_name_H-M   'P 1'
#
loop_
_entity.id
_entity.type
_entity.pdbx_description
1 polymer ?
#
loop_
_entity_poly.entity_id
_entity_poly.type
_entity_poly.pdbx_seq_one_letter_code
_entity_poly.pdbx_strand_id
1 'polypeptide(L)'
;MARLVGFIGNRPDLGARAIELEGRALTVRRKPGVVPGWGVGFYQGGEILLKRRPIDDRPEISLVDTTRDLRADILVAHVRAATVGSLRTENTHPFRYRQWLFAHTGTVDAFDRLRSRLSESLPQFLQRDVRGDTDSEILFHLFLSFLHDAGHLDRPNVDATNARAALRSSIALVDRLCAEEGAGPSAMNLLVTNPEYLLAAHGGTRMGYRVFEGRHDLERMLGDGGLGRMRMPDFAASRLTLVASDFEGDQLPGEWTPVGERAIVTFTRANDPAVEPF
;
A
#
# COMPACT_ATOMS: atom_id res chain seq x y z
N MET A 1 13.05 -8.18 6.30
CA MET A 1 12.50 -7.65 5.04
C MET A 1 11.25 -6.86 5.37
N ALA A 2 10.96 -5.81 4.62
CA ALA A 2 9.66 -5.16 4.67
C ALA A 2 8.63 -5.97 3.86
N ARG A 3 7.37 -5.62 3.90
CA ARG A 3 6.30 -6.14 3.05
C ARG A 3 5.22 -5.09 2.91
N LEU A 4 4.83 -4.79 1.70
CA LEU A 4 3.72 -3.91 1.40
C LEU A 4 2.62 -4.75 0.75
N VAL A 5 1.39 -4.62 1.22
CA VAL A 5 0.24 -5.37 0.70
C VAL A 5 -0.96 -4.44 0.59
N GLY A 6 -1.60 -4.47 -0.56
CA GLY A 6 -2.88 -3.83 -0.83
C GLY A 6 -3.93 -4.87 -1.23
N PHE A 7 -5.15 -4.65 -0.84
CA PHE A 7 -6.31 -5.41 -1.26
C PHE A 7 -7.42 -4.46 -1.69
N ILE A 8 -8.09 -4.78 -2.77
CA ILE A 8 -9.34 -4.14 -3.21
C ILE A 8 -10.27 -5.20 -3.82
N GLY A 9 -11.55 -5.14 -3.49
CA GLY A 9 -12.52 -6.08 -4.03
C GLY A 9 -13.97 -5.66 -3.79
N ASN A 10 -14.87 -6.26 -4.55
CA ASN A 10 -16.31 -6.07 -4.41
C ASN A 10 -16.97 -7.10 -3.46
N ARG A 11 -16.13 -7.95 -2.83
CA ARG A 11 -16.54 -8.96 -1.86
C ARG A 11 -15.70 -8.81 -0.57
N PRO A 12 -16.11 -7.91 0.33
CA PRO A 12 -15.38 -7.64 1.58
C PRO A 12 -15.28 -8.86 2.50
N ASP A 13 -16.20 -9.80 2.38
CA ASP A 13 -16.21 -11.07 3.10
C ASP A 13 -15.14 -12.08 2.64
N LEU A 14 -14.56 -11.89 1.46
CA LEU A 14 -13.55 -12.78 0.89
C LEU A 14 -12.12 -12.23 0.98
N GLY A 15 -11.93 -10.97 1.37
CA GLY A 15 -10.60 -10.35 1.43
C GLY A 15 -9.60 -11.10 2.30
N ALA A 16 -10.02 -11.50 3.51
CA ALA A 16 -9.17 -12.29 4.41
C ALA A 16 -8.81 -13.66 3.81
N ARG A 17 -9.71 -14.29 3.05
CA ARG A 17 -9.46 -15.59 2.40
C ARG A 17 -8.52 -15.47 1.20
N ALA A 18 -8.60 -14.38 0.44
CA ALA A 18 -7.62 -14.10 -0.61
C ALA A 18 -6.20 -13.93 -0.03
N ILE A 19 -6.09 -13.22 1.10
CA ILE A 19 -4.83 -13.08 1.84
C ILE A 19 -4.35 -14.42 2.40
N GLU A 20 -5.25 -15.25 2.93
CA GLU A 20 -4.92 -16.60 3.44
C GLU A 20 -4.41 -17.52 2.33
N LEU A 21 -5.02 -17.50 1.15
CA LEU A 21 -4.60 -18.30 -0.01
C LEU A 21 -3.15 -17.97 -0.43
N GLU A 22 -2.76 -16.70 -0.32
CA GLU A 22 -1.41 -16.20 -0.60
C GLU A 22 -0.51 -16.11 0.64
N GLY A 23 -0.93 -16.68 1.77
CA GLY A 23 -0.29 -16.50 3.07
C GLY A 23 1.21 -16.78 3.09
N ARG A 24 1.70 -17.78 2.35
CA ARG A 24 3.14 -18.06 2.25
C ARG A 24 3.91 -16.89 1.62
N ALA A 25 3.36 -16.30 0.55
CA ALA A 25 3.98 -15.19 -0.14
C ALA A 25 3.92 -13.88 0.68
N LEU A 26 2.94 -13.76 1.57
CA LEU A 26 2.66 -12.54 2.34
C LEU A 26 3.23 -12.57 3.77
N THR A 27 3.71 -13.70 4.27
CA THR A 27 4.35 -13.82 5.58
C THR A 27 5.77 -13.25 5.54
N VAL A 28 6.15 -12.52 6.58
CA VAL A 28 7.48 -11.92 6.71
C VAL A 28 8.23 -12.54 7.90
N ARG A 29 9.37 -13.16 7.61
CA ARG A 29 10.27 -13.70 8.63
C ARG A 29 11.15 -12.59 9.19
N ARG A 30 11.29 -12.58 10.51
CA ARG A 30 12.17 -11.65 11.20
C ARG A 30 13.64 -11.97 10.87
N LYS A 31 14.39 -10.94 10.48
CA LYS A 31 15.85 -11.06 10.35
C LYS A 31 16.53 -10.86 11.71
N PRO A 32 17.65 -11.53 11.97
CA PRO A 32 18.44 -11.26 13.17
C PRO A 32 18.81 -9.78 13.28
N GLY A 33 18.69 -9.21 14.48
CA GLY A 33 19.02 -7.81 14.74
C GLY A 33 17.97 -6.78 14.29
N VAL A 34 16.92 -7.20 13.58
CA VAL A 34 15.83 -6.30 13.14
C VAL A 34 14.58 -6.55 14.00
N VAL A 35 14.06 -5.48 14.59
CA VAL A 35 12.77 -5.52 15.27
C VAL A 35 11.72 -4.94 14.33
N PRO A 36 10.86 -5.79 13.75
CA PRO A 36 9.83 -5.31 12.84
C PRO A 36 8.66 -4.69 13.59
N GLY A 37 7.96 -3.79 12.91
CA GLY A 37 6.63 -3.34 13.26
C GLY A 37 5.66 -3.66 12.13
N TRP A 38 4.38 -3.49 12.36
CA TRP A 38 3.39 -3.68 11.31
C TRP A 38 2.16 -2.79 11.52
N GLY A 39 1.42 -2.61 10.47
CA GLY A 39 0.10 -2.01 10.55
C GLY A 39 -0.78 -2.35 9.39
N VAL A 40 -2.08 -2.21 9.64
CA VAL A 40 -3.16 -2.41 8.68
C VAL A 40 -4.11 -1.24 8.76
N GLY A 41 -4.46 -0.69 7.61
CA GLY A 41 -5.51 0.33 7.47
C GLY A 41 -6.55 -0.17 6.47
N PHE A 42 -7.82 0.06 6.75
CA PHE A 42 -8.90 -0.43 5.91
C PHE A 42 -10.14 0.44 6.01
N TYR A 43 -11.02 0.33 5.02
CA TYR A 43 -12.31 1.02 5.00
C TYR A 43 -13.41 0.07 5.42
N GLN A 44 -14.23 0.52 6.36
CA GLN A 44 -15.40 -0.22 6.85
C GLN A 44 -16.51 0.75 7.21
N GLY A 45 -17.69 0.58 6.62
CA GLY A 45 -18.84 1.45 6.89
C GLY A 45 -18.62 2.92 6.59
N GLY A 46 -17.75 3.26 5.62
CA GLY A 46 -17.39 4.64 5.27
C GLY A 46 -16.28 5.24 6.13
N GLU A 47 -15.82 4.53 7.16
CA GLU A 47 -14.77 4.98 8.06
C GLU A 47 -13.43 4.30 7.77
N ILE A 48 -12.31 5.00 8.06
CA ILE A 48 -10.99 4.43 8.05
C ILE A 48 -10.61 3.93 9.44
N LEU A 49 -10.28 2.65 9.53
CA LEU A 49 -9.80 2.02 10.73
C LEU A 49 -8.32 1.68 10.58
N LEU A 50 -7.55 1.91 11.65
CA LEU A 50 -6.11 1.65 11.70
C LEU A 50 -5.79 0.73 12.89
N LYS A 51 -4.97 -0.29 12.62
CA LYS A 51 -4.35 -1.13 13.63
C LYS A 51 -2.84 -1.11 13.38
N ARG A 52 -2.05 -0.58 14.33
CA ARG A 52 -0.61 -0.42 14.19
C ARG A 52 0.11 -0.95 15.42
N ARG A 53 1.22 -1.65 15.19
CA ARG A 53 2.11 -2.17 16.23
C ARG A 53 3.54 -1.82 15.83
N PRO A 54 4.14 -0.82 16.48
CA PRO A 54 5.47 -0.32 16.09
C PRO A 54 6.59 -1.32 16.37
N ILE A 55 6.40 -2.23 17.31
CA ILE A 55 7.36 -3.25 17.73
C ILE A 55 6.63 -4.59 17.82
N ASP A 56 7.16 -5.60 17.13
CA ASP A 56 6.69 -6.98 17.23
C ASP A 56 7.90 -7.91 17.31
N ASP A 57 7.99 -8.69 18.38
CA ASP A 57 9.11 -9.58 18.69
C ASP A 57 8.91 -11.03 18.21
N ARG A 58 7.77 -11.31 17.58
CA ARG A 58 7.48 -12.62 17.00
C ARG A 58 8.51 -13.00 15.93
N PRO A 59 8.82 -14.31 15.77
CA PRO A 59 9.79 -14.78 14.77
C PRO A 59 9.31 -14.51 13.33
N GLU A 60 8.00 -14.44 13.14
CA GLU A 60 7.38 -14.09 11.87
C GLU A 60 6.13 -13.23 12.09
N ILE A 61 5.86 -12.38 11.11
CA ILE A 61 4.63 -11.58 11.06
C ILE A 61 3.78 -12.12 9.93
N SER A 62 2.65 -12.73 10.31
CA SER A 62 1.62 -13.21 9.40
C SER A 62 0.58 -12.13 9.19
N LEU A 63 0.46 -11.62 7.96
CA LEU A 63 -0.64 -10.72 7.60
C LEU A 63 -1.98 -11.46 7.58
N VAL A 64 -1.99 -12.78 7.38
CA VAL A 64 -3.20 -13.63 7.51
C VAL A 64 -3.80 -13.47 8.90
N ASP A 65 -2.99 -13.61 9.96
CA ASP A 65 -3.47 -13.51 11.33
C ASP A 65 -3.95 -12.09 11.68
N THR A 66 -3.33 -11.07 11.09
CA THR A 66 -3.70 -9.67 11.36
C THR A 66 -4.98 -9.24 10.65
N THR A 67 -5.37 -9.94 9.57
CA THR A 67 -6.50 -9.58 8.71
C THR A 67 -7.66 -10.58 8.74
N ARG A 68 -7.52 -11.70 9.45
CA ARG A 68 -8.48 -12.83 9.46
C ARG A 68 -9.94 -12.42 9.70
N ASP A 69 -10.18 -11.50 10.61
CA ASP A 69 -11.52 -11.06 11.01
C ASP A 69 -11.98 -9.77 10.32
N LEU A 70 -11.16 -9.25 9.40
CA LEU A 70 -11.47 -8.00 8.70
C LEU A 70 -12.44 -8.25 7.54
N ARG A 71 -13.43 -7.37 7.43
CA ARG A 71 -14.32 -7.28 6.28
C ARG A 71 -14.19 -5.89 5.71
N ALA A 72 -13.42 -5.77 4.66
CA ALA A 72 -13.09 -4.49 4.05
C ALA A 72 -13.10 -4.59 2.53
N ASP A 73 -13.60 -3.57 1.87
CA ASP A 73 -13.53 -3.43 0.41
C ASP A 73 -12.12 -3.08 -0.05
N ILE A 74 -11.40 -2.33 0.76
CA ILE A 74 -10.02 -1.91 0.51
C ILE A 74 -9.24 -2.00 1.82
N LEU A 75 -8.01 -2.52 1.71
CA LEU A 75 -7.09 -2.68 2.82
C LEU A 75 -5.67 -2.37 2.33
N VAL A 76 -4.89 -1.70 3.18
CA VAL A 76 -3.45 -1.54 3.02
C VAL A 76 -2.76 -2.05 4.27
N ALA A 77 -1.82 -2.96 4.11
CA ALA A 77 -1.01 -3.52 5.19
C ALA A 77 0.48 -3.32 4.90
N HIS A 78 1.26 -3.13 5.94
CA HIS A 78 2.69 -2.97 5.86
C HIS A 78 3.40 -3.66 7.02
N VAL A 79 4.43 -4.44 6.71
CA VAL A 79 5.41 -4.92 7.69
C VAL A 79 6.65 -4.06 7.55
N ARG A 80 6.99 -3.34 8.60
CA ARG A 80 8.09 -2.38 8.64
C ARG A 80 9.39 -3.06 9.10
N ALA A 81 10.44 -2.93 8.31
CA ALA A 81 11.82 -3.07 8.75
C ALA A 81 12.42 -1.65 8.76
N ALA A 82 12.55 -1.04 9.93
CA ALA A 82 12.92 0.37 10.04
C ALA A 82 14.30 0.65 9.42
N THR A 83 14.36 1.58 8.48
CA THR A 83 15.58 2.15 7.90
C THR A 83 15.75 3.61 8.33
N VAL A 84 14.64 4.33 8.47
CA VAL A 84 14.55 5.73 8.87
C VAL A 84 13.53 5.87 10.00
N GLY A 85 13.81 6.74 10.96
CA GLY A 85 12.94 7.08 12.07
C GLY A 85 12.89 6.03 13.19
N SER A 86 12.39 6.45 14.32
CA SER A 86 12.29 5.65 15.55
C SER A 86 11.14 4.62 15.48
N LEU A 87 11.19 3.62 16.40
CA LEU A 87 10.18 2.57 16.52
C LEU A 87 8.96 3.07 17.32
N ARG A 88 8.17 3.97 16.72
CA ARG A 88 6.98 4.57 17.33
C ARG A 88 5.76 4.40 16.42
N THR A 89 4.58 4.55 17.00
CA THR A 89 3.30 4.42 16.27
C THR A 89 3.17 5.45 15.15
N GLU A 90 3.67 6.68 15.37
CA GLU A 90 3.67 7.77 14.39
C GLU A 90 4.46 7.41 13.12
N ASN A 91 5.50 6.59 13.26
CA ASN A 91 6.36 6.12 12.17
C ASN A 91 5.91 4.78 11.57
N THR A 92 4.77 4.25 11.99
CA THR A 92 4.27 2.94 11.54
C THR A 92 3.15 3.11 10.52
N HIS A 93 3.38 2.58 9.31
CA HIS A 93 2.37 2.58 8.24
C HIS A 93 1.13 1.73 8.59
N PRO A 94 -0.01 1.94 7.90
CA PRO A 94 -0.25 3.02 6.95
C PRO A 94 -0.42 4.37 7.65
N PHE A 95 -0.06 5.45 6.94
CA PHE A 95 -0.42 6.80 7.32
C PHE A 95 -1.83 7.11 6.87
N ARG A 96 -2.51 8.01 7.58
CA ARG A 96 -3.87 8.43 7.27
C ARG A 96 -3.96 9.95 7.26
N TYR A 97 -4.64 10.47 6.24
CA TYR A 97 -5.11 11.85 6.21
C TYR A 97 -6.49 11.90 5.57
N ARG A 98 -7.51 12.36 6.30
CA ARG A 98 -8.90 12.37 5.84
C ARG A 98 -9.31 11.00 5.29
N GLN A 99 -9.65 10.93 3.98
CA GLN A 99 -10.03 9.72 3.27
C GLN A 99 -8.87 8.90 2.70
N TRP A 100 -7.62 9.37 2.85
CA TRP A 100 -6.45 8.77 2.26
C TRP A 100 -5.72 7.83 3.23
N LEU A 101 -5.33 6.68 2.71
CA LEU A 101 -4.33 5.82 3.32
C LEU A 101 -3.10 5.76 2.43
N PHE A 102 -1.94 5.70 3.05
CA PHE A 102 -0.65 5.65 2.37
C PHE A 102 0.29 4.69 3.07
N ALA A 103 1.01 3.88 2.28
CA ALA A 103 2.12 3.08 2.78
C ALA A 103 3.25 3.04 1.74
N HIS A 104 4.48 2.93 2.24
CA HIS A 104 5.71 2.99 1.46
C HIS A 104 6.70 1.93 1.96
N THR A 105 7.40 1.27 1.03
CA THR A 105 8.64 0.54 1.29
C THR A 105 9.75 1.08 0.43
N GLY A 106 10.94 1.07 0.97
CA GLY A 106 12.13 1.70 0.38
C GLY A 106 12.66 2.79 1.28
N THR A 107 13.48 3.65 0.73
CA THR A 107 14.05 4.82 1.43
C THR A 107 14.30 5.91 0.40
N VAL A 108 13.97 7.15 0.72
CA VAL A 108 14.35 8.30 -0.08
C VAL A 108 15.86 8.51 0.05
N ASP A 109 16.58 8.42 -1.06
CA ASP A 109 18.03 8.61 -1.07
C ASP A 109 18.39 10.04 -0.61
N ALA A 110 19.49 10.15 0.12
CA ALA A 110 19.96 11.41 0.72
C ALA A 110 18.92 12.10 1.65
N PHE A 111 17.95 11.37 2.22
CA PHE A 111 16.85 11.93 3.01
C PHE A 111 17.32 12.87 4.13
N ASP A 112 18.38 12.53 4.84
CA ASP A 112 18.89 13.37 5.94
C ASP A 112 19.28 14.78 5.46
N ARG A 113 19.78 14.92 4.23
CA ARG A 113 20.11 16.20 3.62
C ARG A 113 18.89 16.89 3.01
N LEU A 114 17.94 16.11 2.54
CA LEU A 114 16.75 16.61 1.83
C LEU A 114 15.58 16.93 2.75
N ARG A 115 15.58 16.44 3.99
CA ARG A 115 14.44 16.52 4.91
C ARG A 115 13.91 17.94 5.07
N SER A 116 14.78 18.91 5.30
CA SER A 116 14.36 20.32 5.47
C SER A 116 13.72 20.86 4.20
N ARG A 117 14.38 20.65 3.04
CA ARG A 117 13.87 21.11 1.74
C ARG A 117 12.52 20.50 1.38
N LEU A 118 12.37 19.19 1.62
CA LEU A 118 11.10 18.48 1.40
C LEU A 118 10.01 19.00 2.33
N SER A 119 10.32 19.23 3.60
CA SER A 119 9.37 19.80 4.57
C SER A 119 8.97 21.23 4.21
N GLU A 120 9.91 22.07 3.81
CA GLU A 120 9.67 23.45 3.40
C GLU A 120 8.84 23.58 2.13
N SER A 121 8.85 22.54 1.26
CA SER A 121 8.00 22.50 0.06
C SER A 121 6.51 22.22 0.36
N LEU A 122 6.19 21.81 1.59
CA LEU A 122 4.82 21.55 2.00
C LEU A 122 4.10 22.86 2.40
N PRO A 123 2.80 23.01 2.14
CA PRO A 123 1.98 24.05 2.74
C PRO A 123 2.04 23.98 4.28
N GLN A 124 1.99 25.13 4.94
CA GLN A 124 2.19 25.23 6.40
C GLN A 124 1.25 24.33 7.22
N PHE A 125 0.01 24.15 6.77
CA PHE A 125 -0.95 23.29 7.47
C PHE A 125 -0.58 21.81 7.38
N LEU A 126 0.02 21.36 6.27
CA LEU A 126 0.54 19.99 6.12
C LEU A 126 1.85 19.80 6.89
N GLN A 127 2.72 20.81 6.94
CA GLN A 127 3.92 20.75 7.78
C GLN A 127 3.59 20.49 9.25
N ARG A 128 2.53 21.15 9.77
CA ARG A 128 2.08 20.98 11.16
C ARG A 128 1.45 19.62 11.46
N ASP A 129 1.00 18.91 10.42
CA ASP A 129 0.40 17.58 10.57
C ASP A 129 1.43 16.45 10.51
N VAL A 130 2.66 16.70 10.09
CA VAL A 130 3.79 15.75 10.17
C VAL A 130 4.12 15.49 11.64
N ARG A 131 3.99 14.23 12.08
CA ARG A 131 4.12 13.84 13.50
C ARG A 131 5.34 12.98 13.77
N GLY A 132 5.80 12.26 12.76
CA GLY A 132 6.94 11.37 12.84
C GLY A 132 8.20 11.98 12.26
N ASP A 133 9.16 11.11 12.01
CA ASP A 133 10.48 11.48 11.53
C ASP A 133 10.92 10.64 10.32
N THR A 134 9.97 10.03 9.60
CA THR A 134 10.23 9.19 8.43
C THR A 134 10.13 9.97 7.10
N ASP A 135 10.91 9.53 6.14
CA ASP A 135 10.80 9.92 4.73
C ASP A 135 9.40 9.60 4.15
N SER A 136 8.85 8.48 4.56
CA SER A 136 7.54 8.00 4.13
C SER A 136 6.41 8.95 4.49
N GLU A 137 6.42 9.54 5.69
CA GLU A 137 5.40 10.49 6.11
C GLU A 137 5.51 11.81 5.31
N ILE A 138 6.73 12.28 5.08
CA ILE A 138 6.95 13.47 4.25
C ILE A 138 6.50 13.21 2.81
N LEU A 139 6.82 12.05 2.24
CA LEU A 139 6.36 11.65 0.91
C LEU A 139 4.83 11.61 0.80
N PHE A 140 4.16 11.12 1.84
CA PHE A 140 2.70 11.19 1.91
C PHE A 140 2.19 12.64 1.91
N HIS A 141 2.80 13.50 2.69
CA HIS A 141 2.39 14.92 2.74
C HIS A 141 2.70 15.66 1.44
N LEU A 142 3.72 15.28 0.68
CA LEU A 142 3.96 15.77 -0.68
C LEU A 142 2.81 15.38 -1.61
N PHE A 143 2.36 14.13 -1.58
CA PHE A 143 1.19 13.71 -2.34
C PHE A 143 -0.06 14.55 -1.99
N LEU A 144 -0.30 14.78 -0.70
CA LEU A 144 -1.40 15.63 -0.23
C LEU A 144 -1.24 17.10 -0.67
N SER A 145 0.00 17.60 -0.71
CA SER A 145 0.30 18.95 -1.20
C SER A 145 -0.05 19.11 -2.67
N PHE A 146 0.33 18.18 -3.53
CA PHE A 146 -0.03 18.22 -4.95
C PHE A 146 -1.54 18.09 -5.18
N LEU A 147 -2.25 17.31 -4.35
CA LEU A 147 -3.72 17.28 -4.37
C LEU A 147 -4.32 18.63 -3.95
N HIS A 148 -3.74 19.27 -2.95
CA HIS A 148 -4.16 20.59 -2.48
C HIS A 148 -3.98 21.65 -3.58
N ASP A 149 -2.81 21.70 -4.20
CA ASP A 149 -2.48 22.67 -5.24
C ASP A 149 -3.38 22.51 -6.49
N ALA A 150 -3.81 21.27 -6.77
CA ALA A 150 -4.78 20.96 -7.80
C ALA A 150 -6.25 21.19 -7.38
N GLY A 151 -6.51 21.64 -6.13
CA GLY A 151 -7.85 21.88 -5.60
C GLY A 151 -8.67 20.61 -5.34
N HIS A 152 -7.99 19.47 -5.11
CA HIS A 152 -8.63 18.17 -4.92
C HIS A 152 -8.58 17.63 -3.49
N LEU A 153 -7.71 18.15 -2.62
CA LEU A 153 -7.48 17.59 -1.27
C LEU A 153 -8.76 17.52 -0.43
N ASP A 154 -9.65 18.51 -0.56
CA ASP A 154 -10.87 18.64 0.24
C ASP A 154 -12.10 17.99 -0.42
N ARG A 155 -11.95 17.46 -1.62
CA ARG A 155 -13.07 16.83 -2.34
C ARG A 155 -13.32 15.42 -1.81
N PRO A 156 -14.58 15.04 -1.58
CA PRO A 156 -14.92 13.69 -1.12
C PRO A 156 -14.60 12.62 -2.19
N ASN A 157 -14.76 12.98 -3.47
CA ASN A 157 -14.53 12.08 -4.60
C ASN A 157 -13.41 12.66 -5.48
N VAL A 158 -12.22 12.14 -5.33
CA VAL A 158 -11.08 12.50 -6.17
C VAL A 158 -10.92 11.42 -7.24
N ASP A 159 -10.94 11.83 -8.49
CA ASP A 159 -10.72 10.94 -9.63
C ASP A 159 -9.32 10.30 -9.58
N ALA A 160 -9.21 9.04 -9.98
CA ALA A 160 -7.95 8.30 -9.98
C ALA A 160 -6.88 8.97 -10.85
N THR A 161 -7.27 9.65 -11.92
CA THR A 161 -6.35 10.40 -12.80
C THR A 161 -5.68 11.56 -12.06
N ASN A 162 -6.44 12.30 -11.27
CA ASN A 162 -5.91 13.41 -10.47
C ASN A 162 -4.99 12.89 -9.34
N ALA A 163 -5.36 11.79 -8.70
CA ALA A 163 -4.53 11.17 -7.68
C ALA A 163 -3.23 10.59 -8.27
N ARG A 164 -3.29 9.96 -9.45
CA ARG A 164 -2.07 9.51 -10.17
C ARG A 164 -1.17 10.68 -10.52
N ALA A 165 -1.73 11.79 -11.01
CA ALA A 165 -0.95 12.99 -11.32
C ALA A 165 -0.24 13.54 -10.08
N ALA A 166 -0.93 13.64 -8.95
CA ALA A 166 -0.33 14.07 -7.68
C ALA A 166 0.77 13.11 -7.21
N LEU A 167 0.55 11.79 -7.31
CA LEU A 167 1.55 10.79 -6.93
C LEU A 167 2.80 10.87 -7.83
N ARG A 168 2.60 10.99 -9.15
CA ARG A 168 3.69 11.17 -10.13
C ARG A 168 4.50 12.43 -9.83
N SER A 169 3.83 13.55 -9.56
CA SER A 169 4.49 14.81 -9.22
C SER A 169 5.31 14.71 -7.94
N SER A 170 4.80 13.99 -6.93
CA SER A 170 5.53 13.75 -5.68
C SER A 170 6.81 12.96 -5.90
N ILE A 171 6.74 11.87 -6.68
CA ILE A 171 7.90 11.05 -7.02
C ILE A 171 8.91 11.87 -7.84
N ALA A 172 8.44 12.61 -8.85
CA ALA A 172 9.30 13.43 -9.68
C ALA A 172 10.01 14.55 -8.90
N LEU A 173 9.34 15.15 -7.91
CA LEU A 173 9.98 16.13 -7.02
C LEU A 173 11.08 15.48 -6.19
N VAL A 174 10.83 14.33 -5.58
CA VAL A 174 11.83 13.59 -4.80
C VAL A 174 13.02 13.21 -5.68
N ASP A 175 12.78 12.59 -6.86
CA ASP A 175 13.84 12.19 -7.79
C ASP A 175 14.70 13.39 -8.22
N ARG A 176 14.08 14.54 -8.51
CA ARG A 176 14.79 15.78 -8.84
C ARG A 176 15.69 16.25 -7.69
N LEU A 177 15.15 16.29 -6.48
CA LEU A 177 15.91 16.74 -5.31
C LEU A 177 17.05 15.78 -4.98
N CYS A 178 16.84 14.46 -5.12
CA CYS A 178 17.91 13.46 -5.00
C CYS A 178 19.02 13.70 -6.03
N ALA A 179 18.67 13.96 -7.29
CA ALA A 179 19.63 14.25 -8.34
C ALA A 179 20.45 15.53 -8.08
N GLU A 180 19.83 16.58 -7.53
CA GLU A 180 20.53 17.81 -7.09
C GLU A 180 21.56 17.54 -5.98
N GLU A 181 21.32 16.52 -5.15
CA GLU A 181 22.24 16.05 -4.11
C GLU A 181 23.27 15.01 -4.62
N GLY A 182 23.28 14.73 -5.92
CA GLY A 182 24.16 13.74 -6.54
C GLY A 182 23.76 12.29 -6.29
N ALA A 183 22.53 12.04 -5.82
CA ALA A 183 21.96 10.71 -5.66
C ALA A 183 21.15 10.27 -6.88
N GLY A 184 20.93 8.96 -7.02
CA GLY A 184 20.03 8.41 -8.05
C GLY A 184 18.55 8.52 -7.68
N PRO A 185 17.65 8.05 -8.58
CA PRO A 185 16.25 7.88 -8.24
C PRO A 185 16.07 6.95 -7.06
N SER A 186 15.23 7.34 -6.11
CA SER A 186 15.00 6.54 -4.91
C SER A 186 14.25 5.25 -5.22
N ALA A 187 14.73 4.14 -4.65
CA ALA A 187 14.06 2.85 -4.78
C ALA A 187 12.84 2.79 -3.85
N MET A 188 11.65 3.04 -4.41
CA MET A 188 10.41 3.19 -3.65
C MET A 188 9.26 2.37 -4.23
N ASN A 189 8.51 1.70 -3.36
CA ASN A 189 7.21 1.13 -3.68
C ASN A 189 6.15 1.79 -2.80
N LEU A 190 5.06 2.23 -3.41
CA LEU A 190 4.03 3.01 -2.75
C LEU A 190 2.65 2.38 -2.96
N LEU A 191 1.82 2.43 -1.92
CA LEU A 191 0.38 2.22 -2.01
C LEU A 191 -0.34 3.46 -1.51
N VAL A 192 -1.25 3.98 -2.32
CA VAL A 192 -2.13 5.11 -1.99
C VAL A 192 -3.56 4.70 -2.28
N THR A 193 -4.47 4.94 -1.36
CA THR A 193 -5.87 4.59 -1.57
C THR A 193 -6.82 5.59 -0.94
N ASN A 194 -7.98 5.71 -1.55
CA ASN A 194 -9.20 6.28 -1.01
C ASN A 194 -10.31 5.20 -1.02
N PRO A 195 -11.58 5.48 -0.66
CA PRO A 195 -12.63 4.47 -0.67
C PRO A 195 -12.97 3.87 -2.04
N GLU A 196 -12.49 4.42 -3.16
CA GLU A 196 -12.92 4.04 -4.50
C GLU A 196 -11.88 3.19 -5.27
N TYR A 197 -10.59 3.42 -5.04
CA TYR A 197 -9.52 2.78 -5.78
C TYR A 197 -8.24 2.65 -4.93
N LEU A 198 -7.35 1.79 -5.41
CA LEU A 198 -6.01 1.61 -4.89
C LEU A 198 -4.99 1.90 -5.99
N LEU A 199 -4.05 2.78 -5.73
CA LEU A 199 -2.88 3.05 -6.58
C LEU A 199 -1.67 2.31 -6.03
N ALA A 200 -0.92 1.64 -6.90
CA ALA A 200 0.39 1.08 -6.59
C ALA A 200 1.45 1.66 -7.51
N ALA A 201 2.49 2.26 -6.95
CA ALA A 201 3.65 2.74 -7.71
C ALA A 201 4.86 1.84 -7.42
N HIS A 202 5.50 1.36 -8.49
CA HIS A 202 6.67 0.48 -8.44
C HIS A 202 7.91 1.22 -8.94
N GLY A 203 8.86 1.45 -8.07
CA GLY A 203 10.18 2.02 -8.37
C GLY A 203 11.27 1.44 -7.47
N GLY A 204 10.97 0.35 -6.77
CA GLY A 204 11.87 -0.28 -5.80
C GLY A 204 12.00 -1.79 -5.99
N THR A 205 11.90 -2.52 -4.91
CA THR A 205 11.92 -3.98 -4.93
C THR A 205 10.70 -4.53 -5.66
N ARG A 206 10.85 -5.73 -6.21
CA ARG A 206 9.83 -6.42 -7.02
C ARG A 206 8.43 -6.28 -6.44
N MET A 207 7.49 -5.86 -7.28
CA MET A 207 6.07 -5.71 -7.02
C MET A 207 5.26 -6.52 -8.01
N GLY A 208 4.18 -7.14 -7.54
CA GLY A 208 3.24 -7.86 -8.37
C GLY A 208 1.82 -7.73 -7.83
N TYR A 209 0.86 -8.10 -8.65
CA TYR A 209 -0.53 -8.20 -8.26
C TYR A 209 -1.16 -9.51 -8.73
N ARG A 210 -2.21 -9.93 -8.06
CA ARG A 210 -3.03 -11.07 -8.43
C ARG A 210 -4.51 -10.69 -8.42
N VAL A 211 -5.19 -10.98 -9.53
CA VAL A 211 -6.64 -10.82 -9.64
C VAL A 211 -7.28 -12.19 -9.40
N PHE A 212 -8.28 -12.21 -8.52
CA PHE A 212 -9.13 -13.37 -8.26
C PHE A 212 -10.50 -13.10 -8.87
N GLU A 213 -10.87 -13.95 -9.80
CA GLU A 213 -12.16 -13.82 -10.50
C GLU A 213 -12.68 -15.18 -10.96
N GLY A 214 -13.99 -15.22 -11.18
CA GLY A 214 -14.64 -16.42 -11.67
C GLY A 214 -14.72 -17.55 -10.63
N ARG A 215 -15.29 -18.67 -11.07
CA ARG A 215 -15.63 -19.80 -10.20
C ARG A 215 -14.41 -20.49 -9.60
N HIS A 216 -13.38 -20.66 -10.40
CA HIS A 216 -12.18 -21.41 -9.99
C HIS A 216 -11.47 -20.76 -8.78
N ASP A 217 -11.25 -19.45 -8.82
CA ASP A 217 -10.58 -18.76 -7.71
C ASP A 217 -11.45 -18.75 -6.46
N LEU A 218 -12.76 -18.62 -6.63
CA LEU A 218 -13.70 -18.67 -5.51
C LEU A 218 -13.75 -20.06 -4.87
N GLU A 219 -13.72 -21.13 -5.66
CA GLU A 219 -13.62 -22.51 -5.14
C GLU A 219 -12.34 -22.71 -4.32
N ARG A 220 -11.20 -22.21 -4.80
CA ARG A 220 -9.92 -22.28 -4.07
C ARG A 220 -9.96 -21.51 -2.74
N MET A 221 -10.59 -20.32 -2.72
CA MET A 221 -10.70 -19.51 -1.48
C MET A 221 -11.67 -20.12 -0.47
N LEU A 222 -12.73 -20.78 -0.92
CA LEU A 222 -13.78 -21.30 -0.05
C LEU A 222 -13.58 -22.77 0.35
N GLY A 223 -12.71 -23.49 -0.36
CA GLY A 223 -12.48 -24.90 -0.17
C GLY A 223 -13.65 -25.80 -0.65
N ASP A 224 -13.45 -27.11 -0.53
CA ASP A 224 -14.44 -28.11 -0.95
C ASP A 224 -15.78 -27.92 -0.18
N GLY A 225 -16.85 -27.72 -0.93
CA GLY A 225 -18.22 -27.55 -0.39
C GLY A 225 -18.54 -26.17 0.17
N GLY A 226 -17.59 -25.21 0.17
CA GLY A 226 -17.85 -23.84 0.62
C GLY A 226 -18.84 -23.09 -0.27
N LEU A 227 -18.79 -23.30 -1.58
CA LEU A 227 -19.70 -22.70 -2.55
C LEU A 227 -21.17 -23.09 -2.33
N GLY A 228 -21.44 -24.37 -1.99
CA GLY A 228 -22.80 -24.85 -1.75
C GLY A 228 -23.47 -24.27 -0.49
N ARG A 229 -22.71 -23.69 0.42
CA ARG A 229 -23.18 -23.09 1.67
C ARG A 229 -23.36 -21.58 1.61
N MET A 230 -22.78 -20.93 0.59
CA MET A 230 -22.89 -19.49 0.40
C MET A 230 -23.93 -19.16 -0.68
N ARG A 231 -24.93 -18.38 -0.31
CA ARG A 231 -25.80 -17.72 -1.27
C ARG A 231 -25.02 -16.59 -1.93
N MET A 232 -24.41 -16.87 -3.07
CA MET A 232 -23.70 -15.86 -3.86
C MET A 232 -24.59 -15.40 -4.98
N PRO A 233 -24.94 -14.12 -5.05
CA PRO A 233 -25.86 -13.61 -6.06
C PRO A 233 -25.29 -13.73 -7.48
N ASP A 234 -23.95 -13.59 -7.64
CA ASP A 234 -23.32 -13.72 -8.95
C ASP A 234 -21.81 -14.00 -8.79
N PHE A 235 -21.40 -15.20 -9.16
CA PHE A 235 -19.99 -15.62 -9.13
C PHE A 235 -19.16 -14.90 -10.20
N ALA A 236 -19.77 -14.61 -11.35
CA ALA A 236 -19.08 -13.97 -12.46
C ALA A 236 -18.73 -12.51 -12.17
N ALA A 237 -19.51 -11.85 -11.28
CA ALA A 237 -19.27 -10.47 -10.88
C ALA A 237 -18.28 -10.32 -9.73
N SER A 238 -17.84 -11.41 -9.08
CA SER A 238 -16.89 -11.33 -7.96
C SER A 238 -15.48 -11.04 -8.47
N ARG A 239 -14.90 -9.94 -7.98
CA ARG A 239 -13.54 -9.53 -8.32
C ARG A 239 -12.81 -9.02 -7.10
N LEU A 240 -11.62 -9.58 -6.86
CA LEU A 240 -10.73 -9.18 -5.80
C LEU A 240 -9.32 -9.07 -6.37
N THR A 241 -8.56 -8.10 -5.90
CA THR A 241 -7.17 -7.92 -6.30
C THR A 241 -6.29 -7.77 -5.08
N LEU A 242 -5.21 -8.54 -5.04
CA LEU A 242 -4.08 -8.35 -4.14
C LEU A 242 -2.94 -7.71 -4.91
N VAL A 243 -2.24 -6.76 -4.29
CA VAL A 243 -0.96 -6.24 -4.75
C VAL A 243 0.03 -6.33 -3.60
N ALA A 244 1.28 -6.73 -3.89
CA ALA A 244 2.31 -6.79 -2.87
C ALA A 244 3.69 -6.50 -3.44
N SER A 245 4.61 -6.09 -2.56
CA SER A 245 6.03 -5.91 -2.89
C SER A 245 6.94 -6.70 -1.95
N ASP A 246 8.25 -6.62 -2.20
CA ASP A 246 9.29 -7.19 -1.35
C ASP A 246 9.19 -8.72 -1.19
N PHE A 247 8.84 -9.42 -2.26
CA PHE A 247 8.78 -10.89 -2.27
C PHE A 247 10.14 -11.52 -1.96
N GLU A 248 10.11 -12.66 -1.26
CA GLU A 248 11.31 -13.48 -1.06
C GLU A 248 11.68 -14.19 -2.37
N GLY A 249 12.99 -14.29 -2.66
CA GLY A 249 13.51 -14.95 -3.86
C GLY A 249 13.45 -14.10 -5.13
N ASP A 250 13.79 -14.72 -6.26
CA ASP A 250 14.01 -14.02 -7.54
C ASP A 250 12.79 -14.00 -8.47
N GLN A 251 11.71 -14.64 -8.08
CA GLN A 251 10.49 -14.74 -8.88
C GLN A 251 9.26 -14.37 -8.06
N LEU A 252 8.21 -13.88 -8.75
CA LEU A 252 6.89 -13.76 -8.15
C LEU A 252 6.27 -15.15 -7.94
N PRO A 253 5.37 -15.31 -6.96
CA PRO A 253 4.58 -16.54 -6.84
C PRO A 253 3.75 -16.79 -8.11
N GLY A 254 3.51 -18.05 -8.45
CA GLY A 254 3.06 -18.54 -9.76
C GLY A 254 1.99 -17.76 -10.51
N GLU A 255 0.89 -17.32 -9.86
CA GLU A 255 -0.23 -16.66 -10.53
C GLU A 255 -0.21 -15.12 -10.36
N TRP A 256 0.93 -14.58 -9.92
CA TRP A 256 1.11 -13.13 -9.77
C TRP A 256 1.61 -12.50 -11.06
N THR A 257 0.98 -11.39 -11.45
CA THR A 257 1.39 -10.57 -12.58
C THR A 257 2.39 -9.51 -12.11
N PRO A 258 3.55 -9.36 -12.75
CA PRO A 258 4.52 -8.34 -12.37
C PRO A 258 3.99 -6.94 -12.67
N VAL A 259 4.26 -6.00 -11.76
CA VAL A 259 4.15 -4.56 -12.06
C VAL A 259 5.45 -4.12 -12.72
N GLY A 260 5.37 -3.49 -13.89
CA GLY A 260 6.54 -2.95 -14.60
C GLY A 260 7.29 -1.92 -13.75
N GLU A 261 8.60 -1.81 -13.96
CA GLU A 261 9.41 -0.77 -13.31
C GLU A 261 8.93 0.63 -13.73
N ARG A 262 8.96 1.56 -12.79
CA ARG A 262 8.51 2.95 -12.97
C ARG A 262 7.10 3.04 -13.56
N ALA A 263 6.18 2.25 -12.98
CA ALA A 263 4.78 2.22 -13.36
C ALA A 263 3.87 2.49 -12.14
N ILE A 264 2.75 3.15 -12.40
CA ILE A 264 1.63 3.28 -11.48
C ILE A 264 0.50 2.42 -12.01
N VAL A 265 -0.01 1.53 -11.16
CA VAL A 265 -1.18 0.70 -11.46
C VAL A 265 -2.36 1.19 -10.65
N THR A 266 -3.49 1.36 -11.34
CA THR A 266 -4.77 1.68 -10.70
C THR A 266 -5.60 0.42 -10.62
N PHE A 267 -6.03 0.07 -9.41
CA PHE A 267 -6.93 -1.04 -9.14
C PHE A 267 -8.28 -0.50 -8.70
N THR A 268 -9.35 -1.04 -9.28
CA THR A 268 -10.74 -0.76 -8.92
C THR A 268 -11.49 -2.06 -8.61
N ARG A 269 -12.70 -1.95 -8.05
CA ARG A 269 -13.52 -3.14 -7.75
C ARG A 269 -14.11 -3.83 -8.97
N ALA A 270 -14.15 -3.14 -10.12
CA ALA A 270 -14.91 -3.59 -11.29
C ALA A 270 -14.05 -3.79 -12.55
N ASN A 271 -13.00 -3.01 -12.72
CA ASN A 271 -12.23 -2.96 -13.96
C ASN A 271 -10.88 -3.67 -13.83
N ASP A 272 -10.32 -4.03 -14.98
CA ASP A 272 -8.95 -4.52 -15.06
C ASP A 272 -7.94 -3.49 -14.56
N PRO A 273 -6.80 -3.93 -14.02
CA PRO A 273 -5.74 -3.04 -13.59
C PRO A 273 -5.25 -2.17 -14.75
N ALA A 274 -5.28 -0.84 -14.56
CA ALA A 274 -4.79 0.12 -15.55
C ALA A 274 -3.35 0.51 -15.21
N VAL A 275 -2.42 0.26 -16.13
CA VAL A 275 -0.99 0.48 -15.96
C VAL A 275 -0.55 1.71 -16.75
N GLU A 276 0.14 2.64 -16.08
CA GLU A 276 0.72 3.83 -16.71
C GLU A 276 2.17 4.04 -16.24
N PRO A 277 3.12 4.45 -17.10
CA PRO A 277 4.47 4.79 -16.67
C PRO A 277 4.51 6.11 -15.89
N PHE A 278 5.57 6.32 -15.07
CA PHE A 278 5.87 7.59 -14.38
C PHE A 278 7.32 8.00 -14.49
#